data_331900fa498e2b1b4a8de73e41c2fe8e
#
_entry.id   331900fa498e2b1b4a8de73e41c2fe8e
#
_cell.length_a   1.000
_cell.length_b   1.000
_cell.length_c   1.000
_cell.angle_alpha   90.00
_cell.angle_beta   90.00
_cell.angle_gamma   90.00
#
_symmetry.space_group_name_H-M   'P 1'
#
loop_
_entity.id
_entity.type
_entity.pdbx_description
1 polymer ?
#
loop_
_entity_poly.entity_id
_entity_poly.type
_entity_poly.pdbx_seq_one_letter_code
_entity_poly.pdbx_strand_id
1 'polypeptide(L)'
;MKKNLLLLTLGLFLFGSGFSQFMMTYKSHGVLIGDAHDYILTEMIEEGPAGKDQTWDYSGLKQLKSGGKLTSNMLDPIAFEHSPEIPEANTIIEEFGNRFYFNVENNRIEHYGLVTANKVIFHYTKPIVKMQYPFTYGDTFTGSFEGKYSTTKNSRSLEGTYNVEADGYGRLILPGDVDLPNVLRVKSTRKKEYTNHWVSTVTYRWYVPEVRYPVLVIIKQVTSTSEKTIKVAYYKDAGSIESNAMILAKNEVSGQGNLKVYPNPFENVVHLQYKVEEEAKVNIAIFDESGKKIKTVVNNLTQPTGLHDVTINAKAEGMVQGTYFVRFAIGNKLYTEKMVSIQ
;
A
#
# COMPACT_ATOMS: atom_id res chain seq x y z
N MET A 1 8.83 -6.96 74.03
CA MET A 1 8.91 -5.98 72.93
C MET A 1 9.38 -6.70 71.67
N LYS A 2 8.46 -7.05 70.77
CA LYS A 2 8.75 -7.71 69.48
C LYS A 2 8.75 -6.61 68.42
N LYS A 3 9.89 -6.37 67.76
CA LYS A 3 10.02 -5.44 66.63
C LYS A 3 9.61 -6.20 65.35
N ASN A 4 8.53 -5.78 64.75
CA ASN A 4 8.13 -6.24 63.42
C ASN A 4 8.91 -5.49 62.38
N LEU A 5 9.74 -6.21 61.63
CA LEU A 5 10.48 -5.72 60.49
C LEU A 5 9.57 -5.84 59.25
N LEU A 6 9.10 -4.71 58.73
CA LEU A 6 8.30 -4.63 57.51
C LEU A 6 9.27 -4.65 56.32
N LEU A 7 9.31 -5.78 55.60
CA LEU A 7 10.03 -5.90 54.33
C LEU A 7 9.22 -5.23 53.23
N LEU A 8 9.65 -4.07 52.77
CA LEU A 8 9.11 -3.40 51.59
C LEU A 8 9.71 -4.04 50.33
N THR A 9 9.01 -4.94 49.69
CA THR A 9 9.38 -5.47 48.36
C THR A 9 9.12 -4.42 47.31
N LEU A 10 10.15 -3.76 46.85
CA LEU A 10 10.15 -2.84 45.73
C LEU A 10 9.99 -3.66 44.44
N GLY A 11 8.77 -3.77 43.94
CA GLY A 11 8.50 -4.38 42.64
C GLY A 11 9.08 -3.53 41.50
N LEU A 12 10.18 -4.03 40.92
CA LEU A 12 10.78 -3.46 39.72
C LEU A 12 9.81 -3.72 38.56
N PHE A 13 8.94 -2.76 38.24
CA PHE A 13 8.20 -2.77 36.98
C PHE A 13 9.21 -2.48 35.85
N LEU A 14 9.68 -3.54 35.19
CA LEU A 14 10.32 -3.42 33.89
C LEU A 14 9.25 -2.90 32.92
N PHE A 15 9.24 -1.61 32.68
CA PHE A 15 8.58 -1.05 31.50
C PHE A 15 9.35 -1.56 30.29
N GLY A 16 8.95 -2.71 29.78
CA GLY A 16 9.28 -3.07 28.42
C GLY A 16 8.73 -1.95 27.53
N SER A 17 9.60 -1.28 26.78
CA SER A 17 9.21 -0.40 25.68
C SER A 17 8.46 -1.27 24.66
N GLY A 18 7.14 -1.43 24.88
CA GLY A 18 6.27 -2.06 23.91
C GLY A 18 6.21 -1.15 22.71
N PHE A 19 6.93 -1.49 21.66
CA PHE A 19 6.67 -0.91 20.35
C PHE A 19 5.20 -1.15 20.05
N SER A 20 4.45 -0.09 19.84
CA SER A 20 3.06 -0.19 19.40
C SER A 20 3.06 -1.00 18.11
N GLN A 21 2.39 -2.14 18.14
CA GLN A 21 2.32 -3.04 16.99
C GLN A 21 1.71 -2.29 15.80
N PHE A 22 2.39 -2.32 14.66
CA PHE A 22 1.95 -1.67 13.44
C PHE A 22 0.57 -2.21 13.01
N MET A 23 -0.36 -1.32 12.77
CA MET A 23 -1.70 -1.63 12.31
C MET A 23 -1.97 -0.92 10.97
N MET A 24 -2.27 -1.70 9.95
CA MET A 24 -2.73 -1.20 8.67
C MET A 24 -4.17 -0.72 8.78
N THR A 25 -4.45 0.48 8.32
CA THR A 25 -5.80 1.02 8.21
C THR A 25 -6.14 1.29 6.74
N TYR A 26 -7.42 1.39 6.42
CA TYR A 26 -7.85 1.77 5.07
C TYR A 26 -7.25 3.12 4.65
N LYS A 27 -7.20 4.07 5.58
CA LYS A 27 -6.61 5.40 5.37
C LYS A 27 -5.13 5.34 4.99
N SER A 28 -4.34 4.53 5.68
CA SER A 28 -2.90 4.43 5.47
C SER A 28 -2.53 3.50 4.30
N HIS A 29 -3.29 2.41 4.06
CA HIS A 29 -2.91 1.33 3.17
C HIS A 29 -3.99 0.94 2.13
N GLY A 30 -5.13 1.63 2.10
CA GLY A 30 -6.12 1.45 1.03
C GLY A 30 -5.58 1.92 -0.32
N VAL A 31 -6.03 1.32 -1.41
CA VAL A 31 -5.64 1.69 -2.76
C VAL A 31 -6.16 3.09 -3.10
N LEU A 32 -5.33 3.93 -3.72
CA LEU A 32 -5.72 5.25 -4.21
C LEU A 32 -5.57 5.33 -5.73
N ILE A 33 -6.66 5.72 -6.39
CA ILE A 33 -6.66 5.99 -7.83
C ILE A 33 -5.73 7.17 -8.15
N GLY A 34 -4.93 7.01 -9.21
CA GLY A 34 -3.93 7.98 -9.63
C GLY A 34 -2.54 7.74 -9.04
N ASP A 35 -2.40 6.80 -8.11
CA ASP A 35 -1.09 6.38 -7.63
C ASP A 35 -0.36 5.51 -8.64
N ALA A 36 0.97 5.58 -8.59
CA ALA A 36 1.87 4.66 -9.26
C ALA A 36 2.98 4.23 -8.30
N HIS A 37 3.35 2.96 -8.34
CA HIS A 37 4.36 2.41 -7.44
C HIS A 37 5.37 1.56 -8.22
N ASP A 38 6.64 1.94 -8.16
CA ASP A 38 7.70 1.30 -8.92
C ASP A 38 8.41 0.21 -8.10
N TYR A 39 8.59 -0.93 -8.73
CA TYR A 39 9.30 -2.07 -8.17
C TYR A 39 10.52 -2.46 -9.00
N ILE A 40 11.52 -3.00 -8.33
CA ILE A 40 12.68 -3.67 -8.92
C ILE A 40 12.44 -5.17 -8.85
N LEU A 41 12.46 -5.84 -9.99
CA LEU A 41 12.41 -7.30 -10.07
C LEU A 41 13.77 -7.91 -9.80
N THR A 42 13.79 -8.97 -8.99
CA THR A 42 15.03 -9.60 -8.53
C THR A 42 15.07 -11.10 -8.81
N GLU A 43 16.21 -11.70 -8.53
CA GLU A 43 16.34 -13.16 -8.43
C GLU A 43 15.35 -13.74 -7.42
N MET A 44 15.07 -15.04 -7.56
CA MET A 44 14.11 -15.73 -6.69
C MET A 44 14.77 -16.05 -5.34
N ILE A 45 14.03 -15.79 -4.28
CA ILE A 45 14.41 -16.07 -2.89
C ILE A 45 13.25 -16.72 -2.14
N GLU A 46 13.53 -17.26 -0.97
CA GLU A 46 12.53 -17.76 -0.04
C GLU A 46 12.02 -16.65 0.88
N GLU A 47 10.81 -16.82 1.40
CA GLU A 47 10.08 -15.82 2.19
C GLU A 47 10.58 -15.64 3.62
N GLY A 48 11.44 -16.54 4.10
CA GLY A 48 11.91 -16.53 5.49
C GLY A 48 10.84 -16.90 6.54
N PRO A 49 11.20 -16.92 7.82
CA PRO A 49 10.33 -17.40 8.90
C PRO A 49 9.15 -16.48 9.16
N ALA A 50 8.05 -17.07 9.68
CA ALA A 50 6.91 -16.35 10.24
C ALA A 50 7.12 -16.07 11.72
N GLY A 51 6.29 -15.19 12.30
CA GLY A 51 6.26 -14.95 13.74
C GLY A 51 6.66 -13.54 14.15
N LYS A 52 6.82 -13.37 15.46
CA LYS A 52 7.17 -12.09 16.10
C LYS A 52 8.65 -11.81 16.00
N ASP A 53 9.00 -10.52 15.98
CA ASP A 53 10.36 -10.01 16.11
C ASP A 53 11.33 -10.62 15.09
N GLN A 54 10.83 -10.88 13.87
CA GLN A 54 11.62 -11.46 12.81
C GLN A 54 12.56 -10.42 12.21
N THR A 55 13.73 -10.90 11.74
CA THR A 55 14.59 -10.12 10.85
C THR A 55 14.68 -10.84 9.53
N TRP A 56 14.13 -10.20 8.48
CA TRP A 56 14.24 -10.66 7.11
C TRP A 56 15.36 -9.87 6.44
N ASP A 57 16.52 -10.52 6.31
CA ASP A 57 17.68 -9.89 5.67
C ASP A 57 17.76 -10.30 4.20
N TYR A 58 17.41 -9.36 3.34
CA TYR A 58 17.49 -9.46 1.89
C TYR A 58 18.41 -8.40 1.30
N SER A 59 19.39 -7.91 2.07
CA SER A 59 20.39 -6.93 1.61
C SER A 59 21.17 -7.40 0.37
N GLY A 60 21.33 -8.71 0.22
CA GLY A 60 22.03 -9.34 -0.90
C GLY A 60 21.20 -9.56 -2.16
N LEU A 61 19.93 -9.12 -2.22
CA LEU A 61 19.06 -9.29 -3.40
C LEU A 61 19.67 -8.66 -4.65
N LYS A 62 19.73 -9.44 -5.73
CA LYS A 62 20.25 -8.97 -7.01
C LYS A 62 19.11 -8.70 -7.98
N GLN A 63 19.16 -7.53 -8.63
CA GLN A 63 18.24 -7.20 -9.70
C GLN A 63 18.40 -8.16 -10.88
N LEU A 64 17.29 -8.49 -11.54
CA LEU A 64 17.34 -9.30 -12.76
C LEU A 64 18.17 -8.60 -13.85
N LYS A 65 19.04 -9.35 -14.53
CA LYS A 65 19.89 -8.85 -15.63
C LYS A 65 19.08 -8.25 -16.79
N SER A 66 17.85 -8.68 -16.97
CA SER A 66 16.90 -8.14 -17.96
C SER A 66 16.39 -6.72 -17.65
N GLY A 67 16.88 -6.09 -16.56
CA GLY A 67 16.49 -4.74 -16.20
C GLY A 67 15.04 -4.61 -15.75
N GLY A 68 14.50 -5.65 -15.10
CA GLY A 68 13.09 -5.73 -14.75
C GLY A 68 12.67 -4.62 -13.78
N LYS A 69 11.99 -3.61 -14.32
CA LYS A 69 11.18 -2.67 -13.57
C LYS A 69 9.72 -3.06 -13.75
N LEU A 70 8.96 -2.90 -12.70
CA LEU A 70 7.51 -3.04 -12.70
C LEU A 70 6.92 -1.76 -12.15
N THR A 71 6.05 -1.10 -12.89
CA THR A 71 5.18 -0.05 -12.36
C THR A 71 3.79 -0.61 -12.16
N SER A 72 3.28 -0.43 -10.96
CA SER A 72 1.90 -0.76 -10.57
C SER A 72 1.11 0.55 -10.64
N ASN A 73 0.20 0.69 -11.62
CA ASN A 73 -0.60 1.89 -11.81
C ASN A 73 -2.03 1.66 -11.28
N MET A 74 -2.52 2.56 -10.43
CA MET A 74 -3.87 2.53 -9.87
C MET A 74 -4.76 3.47 -10.69
N LEU A 75 -5.66 2.89 -11.47
CA LEU A 75 -6.42 3.58 -12.50
C LEU A 75 -7.91 3.58 -12.18
N ASP A 76 -8.59 4.65 -12.60
CA ASP A 76 -10.06 4.71 -12.61
C ASP A 76 -10.60 3.88 -13.80
N PRO A 77 -11.53 2.95 -13.58
CA PRO A 77 -12.17 2.21 -14.69
C PRO A 77 -12.83 3.10 -15.73
N ILE A 78 -13.32 4.28 -15.33
CA ILE A 78 -13.96 5.26 -16.24
C ILE A 78 -12.97 5.81 -17.28
N ALA A 79 -11.67 5.79 -16.98
CA ALA A 79 -10.64 6.20 -17.93
C ALA A 79 -10.49 5.26 -19.15
N PHE A 80 -11.11 4.09 -19.08
CA PHE A 80 -11.16 3.12 -20.18
C PHE A 80 -12.55 3.13 -20.81
N GLU A 81 -12.70 3.75 -21.96
CA GLU A 81 -13.98 3.93 -22.70
C GLU A 81 -14.75 2.62 -22.96
N HIS A 82 -14.16 1.46 -22.69
CA HIS A 82 -14.76 0.15 -22.93
C HIS A 82 -14.31 -0.86 -21.88
N SER A 83 -14.68 -0.67 -20.62
CA SER A 83 -14.46 -1.70 -19.59
C SER A 83 -15.78 -2.28 -19.06
N PRO A 84 -16.62 -2.88 -19.93
CA PRO A 84 -17.79 -3.62 -19.49
C PRO A 84 -17.46 -5.01 -18.97
N GLU A 85 -16.17 -5.39 -19.00
CA GLU A 85 -15.73 -6.76 -18.72
C GLU A 85 -15.96 -7.16 -17.27
N ILE A 86 -15.84 -6.19 -16.33
CA ILE A 86 -16.03 -6.41 -14.89
C ILE A 86 -16.66 -5.14 -14.28
N PRO A 87 -17.98 -4.99 -14.38
CA PRO A 87 -18.69 -3.76 -14.02
C PRO A 87 -18.71 -3.47 -12.50
N GLU A 88 -18.43 -4.46 -11.66
CA GLU A 88 -18.42 -4.32 -10.21
C GLU A 88 -17.18 -3.56 -9.71
N ALA A 89 -16.17 -3.37 -10.54
CA ALA A 89 -14.92 -2.73 -10.15
C ALA A 89 -15.02 -1.21 -10.18
N ASN A 90 -14.46 -0.57 -9.14
CA ASN A 90 -14.26 0.87 -9.07
C ASN A 90 -12.77 1.27 -9.14
N THR A 91 -11.86 0.30 -9.25
CA THR A 91 -10.41 0.53 -9.29
C THR A 91 -9.74 -0.55 -10.15
N ILE A 92 -8.81 -0.13 -10.99
CA ILE A 92 -7.97 -1.04 -11.78
C ILE A 92 -6.52 -0.87 -11.32
N ILE A 93 -5.82 -2.00 -11.13
CA ILE A 93 -4.36 -2.02 -10.99
C ILE A 93 -3.79 -2.62 -12.27
N GLU A 94 -2.96 -1.85 -12.97
CA GLU A 94 -2.29 -2.30 -14.19
C GLU A 94 -0.84 -2.65 -13.91
N GLU A 95 -0.47 -3.91 -14.23
CA GLU A 95 0.89 -4.45 -14.08
C GLU A 95 1.22 -5.37 -15.25
N PHE A 96 2.36 -5.15 -15.94
CA PHE A 96 2.81 -5.97 -17.08
C PHE A 96 1.76 -6.17 -18.19
N GLY A 97 0.95 -5.14 -18.45
CA GLY A 97 -0.14 -5.21 -19.40
C GLY A 97 -1.34 -6.06 -18.95
N ASN A 98 -1.33 -6.56 -17.71
CA ASN A 98 -2.50 -7.16 -17.08
C ASN A 98 -3.26 -6.12 -16.29
N ARG A 99 -4.58 -6.17 -16.33
CA ARG A 99 -5.48 -5.31 -15.57
C ARG A 99 -6.21 -6.12 -14.52
N PHE A 100 -5.97 -5.79 -13.27
CA PHE A 100 -6.63 -6.38 -12.11
C PHE A 100 -7.76 -5.46 -11.67
N TYR A 101 -8.97 -5.98 -11.56
CA TYR A 101 -10.20 -5.24 -11.30
C TYR A 101 -10.61 -5.40 -9.83
N PHE A 102 -10.74 -4.29 -9.13
CA PHE A 102 -11.07 -4.26 -7.71
C PHE A 102 -12.28 -3.40 -7.43
N ASN A 103 -13.04 -3.77 -6.39
CA ASN A 103 -13.91 -2.87 -5.66
C ASN A 103 -13.19 -2.50 -4.34
N VAL A 104 -12.98 -1.20 -4.13
CA VAL A 104 -12.24 -0.64 -2.99
C VAL A 104 -13.18 0.29 -2.24
N GLU A 105 -13.83 -0.23 -1.20
CA GLU A 105 -14.78 0.51 -0.38
C GLU A 105 -14.99 -0.17 0.98
N ASN A 106 -15.64 0.54 1.90
CA ASN A 106 -16.06 0.00 3.20
C ASN A 106 -14.93 -0.69 3.99
N ASN A 107 -13.73 -0.11 3.99
CA ASN A 107 -12.53 -0.69 4.62
C ASN A 107 -12.14 -2.08 4.06
N ARG A 108 -12.47 -2.35 2.80
CA ARG A 108 -12.27 -3.65 2.17
C ARG A 108 -11.77 -3.50 0.73
N ILE A 109 -10.94 -4.42 0.29
CA ILE A 109 -10.47 -4.53 -1.09
C ILE A 109 -10.91 -5.89 -1.63
N GLU A 110 -11.79 -5.88 -2.61
CA GLU A 110 -12.32 -7.07 -3.26
C GLU A 110 -11.84 -7.15 -4.72
N HIS A 111 -11.32 -8.31 -5.09
CA HIS A 111 -10.83 -8.58 -6.43
C HIS A 111 -11.91 -9.28 -7.24
N TYR A 112 -12.46 -8.57 -8.22
CA TYR A 112 -13.54 -9.06 -9.09
C TYR A 112 -13.05 -9.69 -10.38
N GLY A 113 -11.77 -9.47 -10.74
CA GLY A 113 -11.26 -10.16 -11.92
C GLY A 113 -9.95 -9.62 -12.47
N LEU A 114 -9.56 -10.18 -13.58
CA LEU A 114 -8.29 -9.92 -14.25
C LEU A 114 -8.47 -10.04 -15.76
N VAL A 115 -8.01 -9.06 -16.50
CA VAL A 115 -7.80 -9.16 -17.95
C VAL A 115 -6.31 -9.22 -18.21
N THR A 116 -5.86 -10.34 -18.78
CA THR A 116 -4.44 -10.53 -19.08
C THR A 116 -4.03 -9.79 -20.35
N ALA A 117 -2.73 -9.54 -20.53
CA ALA A 117 -2.15 -8.99 -21.75
C ALA A 117 -2.56 -9.80 -23.01
N ASN A 118 -2.77 -11.11 -22.86
CA ASN A 118 -3.23 -12.01 -23.92
C ASN A 118 -4.77 -12.07 -24.05
N LYS A 119 -5.50 -11.12 -23.45
CA LYS A 119 -6.97 -11.00 -23.50
C LYS A 119 -7.72 -12.21 -22.91
N VAL A 120 -7.13 -12.93 -21.96
CA VAL A 120 -7.85 -13.88 -21.13
C VAL A 120 -8.54 -13.12 -20.01
N ILE A 121 -9.84 -13.31 -19.86
CA ILE A 121 -10.67 -12.62 -18.87
C ILE A 121 -10.98 -13.61 -17.74
N PHE A 122 -10.68 -13.21 -16.52
CA PHE A 122 -11.13 -13.87 -15.29
C PHE A 122 -12.15 -12.95 -14.63
N HIS A 123 -13.39 -13.39 -14.48
CA HIS A 123 -14.43 -12.64 -13.81
C HIS A 123 -14.96 -13.45 -12.64
N TYR A 124 -14.83 -12.91 -11.43
CA TYR A 124 -15.26 -13.53 -10.17
C TYR A 124 -16.66 -13.02 -9.81
N THR A 125 -17.68 -13.87 -9.97
CA THR A 125 -19.06 -13.58 -9.53
C THR A 125 -19.16 -13.56 -8.00
N LYS A 126 -18.28 -14.29 -7.31
CA LYS A 126 -18.00 -14.20 -5.89
C LYS A 126 -16.55 -13.77 -5.71
N PRO A 127 -16.29 -12.52 -5.29
CA PRO A 127 -14.96 -11.94 -5.33
C PRO A 127 -14.00 -12.56 -4.31
N ILE A 128 -12.70 -12.31 -4.55
CA ILE A 128 -11.65 -12.64 -3.60
C ILE A 128 -11.39 -11.41 -2.74
N VAL A 129 -11.59 -11.51 -1.42
CA VAL A 129 -11.18 -10.44 -0.51
C VAL A 129 -9.66 -10.44 -0.40
N LYS A 130 -9.05 -9.32 -0.76
CA LYS A 130 -7.60 -9.13 -0.73
C LYS A 130 -7.13 -8.51 0.56
N MET A 131 -7.97 -7.65 1.19
CA MET A 131 -7.68 -6.99 2.45
C MET A 131 -8.98 -6.57 3.14
N GLN A 132 -8.96 -6.61 4.45
CA GLN A 132 -9.96 -6.01 5.34
C GLN A 132 -9.20 -5.13 6.34
N TYR A 133 -9.70 -3.94 6.61
CA TYR A 133 -9.07 -3.01 7.54
C TYR A 133 -9.97 -2.76 8.76
N PRO A 134 -9.39 -2.50 9.96
CA PRO A 134 -7.96 -2.52 10.27
C PRO A 134 -7.38 -3.94 10.24
N PHE A 135 -6.05 -4.06 10.05
CA PHE A 135 -5.37 -5.35 9.98
C PHE A 135 -3.98 -5.27 10.64
N THR A 136 -3.70 -6.19 11.56
CA THR A 136 -2.46 -6.23 12.34
C THR A 136 -1.97 -7.65 12.53
N TYR A 137 -0.77 -7.83 13.09
CA TYR A 137 -0.20 -9.15 13.33
C TYR A 137 -1.15 -10.09 14.11
N GLY A 138 -1.31 -11.31 13.61
CA GLY A 138 -2.20 -12.33 14.14
C GLY A 138 -3.61 -12.29 13.56
N ASP A 139 -4.01 -11.21 12.87
CA ASP A 139 -5.29 -11.18 12.19
C ASP A 139 -5.29 -12.12 10.99
N THR A 140 -6.43 -12.75 10.76
CA THR A 140 -6.66 -13.67 9.65
C THR A 140 -8.11 -13.64 9.19
N PHE A 141 -8.32 -13.86 7.90
CA PHE A 141 -9.64 -14.13 7.35
C PHE A 141 -9.55 -15.09 6.17
N THR A 142 -10.62 -15.83 5.94
CA THR A 142 -10.73 -16.85 4.90
C THR A 142 -12.02 -16.66 4.10
N GLY A 143 -12.07 -17.24 2.92
CA GLY A 143 -13.29 -17.29 2.13
C GLY A 143 -13.16 -18.17 0.90
N SER A 144 -14.23 -18.20 0.12
CA SER A 144 -14.26 -18.87 -1.19
C SER A 144 -14.56 -17.86 -2.29
N PHE A 145 -14.17 -18.21 -3.50
CA PHE A 145 -14.45 -17.43 -4.68
C PHE A 145 -15.00 -18.34 -5.79
N GLU A 146 -15.81 -17.76 -6.65
CA GLU A 146 -16.42 -18.42 -7.80
C GLU A 146 -16.38 -17.46 -8.98
N GLY A 147 -16.35 -18.02 -10.19
CA GLY A 147 -16.35 -17.19 -11.39
C GLY A 147 -16.15 -18.00 -12.67
N LYS A 148 -15.69 -17.29 -13.68
CA LYS A 148 -15.37 -17.89 -14.99
C LYS A 148 -14.05 -17.31 -15.51
N TYR A 149 -13.30 -18.11 -16.24
CA TYR A 149 -12.29 -17.58 -17.12
C TYR A 149 -12.68 -17.81 -18.58
N SER A 150 -12.46 -16.81 -19.40
CA SER A 150 -12.86 -16.81 -20.81
C SER A 150 -11.69 -16.46 -21.70
N THR A 151 -11.56 -17.19 -22.78
CA THR A 151 -10.67 -16.90 -23.89
C THR A 151 -11.52 -16.59 -25.11
N THR A 152 -10.92 -16.23 -26.23
CA THR A 152 -11.66 -16.06 -27.51
C THR A 152 -12.37 -17.31 -28.00
N LYS A 153 -11.99 -18.50 -27.50
CA LYS A 153 -12.49 -19.81 -27.96
C LYS A 153 -13.34 -20.56 -26.93
N ASN A 154 -13.05 -20.35 -25.63
CA ASN A 154 -13.61 -21.17 -24.55
C ASN A 154 -13.93 -20.35 -23.32
N SER A 155 -14.97 -20.75 -22.60
CA SER A 155 -15.24 -20.28 -21.23
C SER A 155 -15.35 -21.47 -20.29
N ARG A 156 -14.80 -21.36 -19.09
CA ARG A 156 -14.85 -22.40 -18.05
C ARG A 156 -15.09 -21.79 -16.68
N SER A 157 -15.85 -22.49 -15.86
CA SER A 157 -16.02 -22.12 -14.45
C SER A 157 -14.72 -22.30 -13.70
N LEU A 158 -14.54 -21.47 -12.69
CA LEU A 158 -13.46 -21.58 -11.73
C LEU A 158 -13.99 -21.29 -10.33
N GLU A 159 -13.44 -22.01 -9.38
CA GLU A 159 -13.75 -21.86 -7.97
C GLU A 159 -12.50 -22.11 -7.12
N GLY A 160 -12.58 -21.75 -5.86
CA GLY A 160 -11.50 -21.99 -4.93
C GLY A 160 -11.70 -21.30 -3.61
N THR A 161 -10.65 -21.36 -2.81
CA THR A 161 -10.61 -20.74 -1.48
C THR A 161 -9.44 -19.78 -1.37
N TYR A 162 -9.54 -18.86 -0.43
CA TYR A 162 -8.44 -17.98 -0.07
C TYR A 162 -8.30 -17.87 1.46
N ASN A 163 -7.09 -17.60 1.89
CA ASN A 163 -6.72 -17.22 3.25
C ASN A 163 -5.79 -16.03 3.19
N VAL A 164 -6.01 -15.06 4.07
CA VAL A 164 -5.13 -13.91 4.29
C VAL A 164 -4.81 -13.84 5.77
N GLU A 165 -3.53 -13.76 6.10
CA GLU A 165 -3.05 -13.71 7.47
C GLU A 165 -1.88 -12.73 7.61
N ALA A 166 -1.84 -11.96 8.68
CA ALA A 166 -0.67 -11.21 9.10
C ALA A 166 0.23 -12.13 9.92
N ASP A 167 1.11 -12.86 9.23
CA ASP A 167 1.84 -14.01 9.77
C ASP A 167 3.20 -13.67 10.39
N GLY A 168 3.64 -12.40 10.30
CA GLY A 168 4.88 -11.97 10.89
C GLY A 168 5.01 -10.45 11.04
N TYR A 169 5.78 -10.03 12.03
CA TYR A 169 6.22 -8.64 12.15
C TYR A 169 7.67 -8.58 12.61
N GLY A 170 8.34 -7.46 12.30
CA GLY A 170 9.72 -7.27 12.70
C GLY A 170 10.47 -6.27 11.82
N ARG A 171 11.66 -6.64 11.40
CA ARG A 171 12.62 -5.83 10.66
C ARG A 171 12.85 -6.41 9.27
N LEU A 172 12.92 -5.57 8.26
CA LEU A 172 13.26 -5.94 6.88
C LEU A 172 14.47 -5.15 6.42
N ILE A 173 15.50 -5.86 5.92
CA ILE A 173 16.70 -5.25 5.35
C ILE A 173 16.68 -5.52 3.85
N LEU A 174 16.78 -4.46 3.04
CA LEU A 174 16.77 -4.49 1.58
C LEU A 174 18.09 -3.99 1.00
N PRO A 175 18.37 -4.19 -0.29
CA PRO A 175 19.60 -3.70 -0.94
C PRO A 175 19.80 -2.19 -0.76
N GLY A 176 21.07 -1.77 -0.65
CA GLY A 176 21.43 -0.36 -0.46
C GLY A 176 21.37 0.09 0.98
N ASP A 177 21.61 -0.83 1.94
CA ASP A 177 21.60 -0.60 3.39
C ASP A 177 20.24 -0.08 3.92
N VAL A 178 19.16 -0.39 3.20
CA VAL A 178 17.81 0.00 3.62
C VAL A 178 17.35 -0.88 4.77
N ASP A 179 17.11 -0.27 5.92
CA ASP A 179 16.74 -0.93 7.17
C ASP A 179 15.38 -0.44 7.67
N LEU A 180 14.38 -1.29 7.61
CA LEU A 180 13.00 -0.99 7.94
C LEU A 180 12.59 -1.73 9.24
N PRO A 181 12.58 -1.04 10.40
CA PRO A 181 12.45 -1.70 11.70
C PRO A 181 11.02 -2.09 12.10
N ASN A 182 10.00 -1.53 11.45
CA ASN A 182 8.59 -1.73 11.84
C ASN A 182 7.77 -2.24 10.66
N VAL A 183 7.88 -3.53 10.39
CA VAL A 183 7.33 -4.16 9.20
C VAL A 183 6.29 -5.21 9.58
N LEU A 184 5.14 -5.19 8.91
CA LEU A 184 4.11 -6.23 8.98
C LEU A 184 4.17 -7.08 7.71
N ARG A 185 4.28 -8.41 7.87
CA ARG A 185 4.17 -9.34 6.75
C ARG A 185 2.75 -9.90 6.65
N VAL A 186 2.18 -9.78 5.48
CA VAL A 186 0.88 -10.36 5.13
C VAL A 186 1.06 -11.47 4.11
N LYS A 187 0.64 -12.67 4.47
CA LYS A 187 0.59 -13.85 3.60
C LYS A 187 -0.82 -14.02 3.06
N SER A 188 -0.97 -14.15 1.76
CA SER A 188 -2.24 -14.51 1.13
C SER A 188 -2.10 -15.75 0.29
N THR A 189 -2.95 -16.74 0.54
CA THR A 189 -3.02 -18.01 -0.19
C THR A 189 -4.32 -18.04 -0.99
N ARG A 190 -4.23 -18.30 -2.27
CA ARG A 190 -5.38 -18.55 -3.15
C ARG A 190 -5.23 -19.93 -3.76
N LYS A 191 -6.12 -20.86 -3.38
CA LYS A 191 -6.14 -22.23 -3.84
C LYS A 191 -7.27 -22.44 -4.85
N LYS A 192 -6.92 -22.95 -6.03
CA LYS A 192 -7.86 -23.42 -7.05
C LYS A 192 -7.85 -24.94 -7.03
N GLU A 193 -9.03 -25.54 -7.05
CA GLU A 193 -9.17 -26.97 -7.09
C GLU A 193 -9.65 -27.42 -8.47
N TYR A 194 -9.09 -28.52 -8.93
CA TYR A 194 -9.42 -29.18 -10.19
C TYR A 194 -9.69 -30.66 -9.90
N THR A 195 -10.31 -31.37 -10.80
CA THR A 195 -10.71 -32.80 -10.59
C THR A 195 -9.59 -33.69 -10.06
N ASN A 196 -8.36 -33.50 -10.52
CA ASN A 196 -7.24 -34.38 -10.17
C ASN A 196 -6.03 -33.67 -9.56
N HIS A 197 -6.09 -32.37 -9.38
CA HIS A 197 -4.98 -31.60 -8.82
C HIS A 197 -5.47 -30.25 -8.28
N TRP A 198 -4.63 -29.59 -7.54
CA TRP A 198 -4.87 -28.21 -7.09
C TRP A 198 -3.63 -27.33 -7.36
N VAL A 199 -3.86 -26.05 -7.47
CA VAL A 199 -2.80 -25.04 -7.62
C VAL A 199 -3.07 -23.91 -6.63
N SER A 200 -2.09 -23.60 -5.82
CA SER A 200 -2.10 -22.46 -4.93
C SER A 200 -1.13 -21.38 -5.41
N THR A 201 -1.57 -20.15 -5.33
CA THR A 201 -0.68 -18.98 -5.40
C THR A 201 -0.55 -18.42 -4.00
N VAL A 202 0.67 -18.45 -3.47
CA VAL A 202 0.98 -17.88 -2.16
C VAL A 202 1.74 -16.58 -2.41
N THR A 203 1.28 -15.48 -1.79
CA THR A 203 1.91 -14.17 -1.94
C THR A 203 2.22 -13.62 -0.56
N TYR A 204 3.47 -13.29 -0.34
CA TYR A 204 3.94 -12.59 0.85
C TYR A 204 4.18 -11.13 0.50
N ARG A 205 3.69 -10.22 1.36
CA ARG A 205 3.84 -8.78 1.21
C ARG A 205 4.28 -8.18 2.53
N TRP A 206 5.34 -7.38 2.49
CA TRP A 206 5.83 -6.62 3.64
C TRP A 206 5.37 -5.18 3.52
N TYR A 207 4.74 -4.68 4.56
CA TYR A 207 4.21 -3.32 4.65
C TYR A 207 4.92 -2.55 5.77
N VAL A 208 5.07 -1.25 5.58
CA VAL A 208 5.60 -0.31 6.56
C VAL A 208 4.61 0.84 6.77
N PRO A 209 4.61 1.52 7.93
CA PRO A 209 3.68 2.60 8.22
C PRO A 209 3.72 3.76 7.20
N GLU A 210 4.89 4.04 6.66
CA GLU A 210 5.20 5.22 5.84
C GLU A 210 4.77 5.07 4.37
N VAL A 211 4.57 3.83 3.91
CA VAL A 211 4.27 3.53 2.50
C VAL A 211 2.98 2.76 2.37
N ARG A 212 2.09 3.26 1.54
CA ARG A 212 0.76 2.69 1.30
C ARG A 212 0.79 1.28 0.74
N TYR A 213 1.72 0.98 -0.14
CA TYR A 213 1.86 -0.27 -0.86
C TYR A 213 2.99 -1.12 -0.29
N PRO A 214 3.02 -2.43 -0.56
CA PRO A 214 4.06 -3.30 0.00
C PRO A 214 5.45 -2.89 -0.49
N VAL A 215 6.43 -2.95 0.40
CA VAL A 215 7.83 -2.65 0.09
C VAL A 215 8.61 -3.85 -0.43
N LEU A 216 8.13 -5.07 -0.17
CA LEU A 216 8.63 -6.32 -0.73
C LEU A 216 7.46 -7.25 -1.04
N VAL A 217 7.54 -7.94 -2.17
CA VAL A 217 6.55 -8.93 -2.61
C VAL A 217 7.28 -10.18 -3.06
N ILE A 218 6.88 -11.34 -2.52
CA ILE A 218 7.32 -12.67 -2.98
C ILE A 218 6.08 -13.44 -3.39
N ILE A 219 6.08 -14.02 -4.58
CA ILE A 219 4.99 -14.84 -5.10
C ILE A 219 5.50 -16.25 -5.36
N LYS A 220 4.83 -17.22 -4.77
CA LYS A 220 5.10 -18.65 -4.95
C LYS A 220 3.93 -19.34 -5.63
N GLN A 221 4.24 -20.34 -6.40
CA GLN A 221 3.26 -21.31 -6.91
C GLN A 221 3.49 -22.67 -6.22
N VAL A 222 2.44 -23.19 -5.64
CA VAL A 222 2.45 -24.47 -4.92
C VAL A 222 1.43 -25.40 -5.57
N THR A 223 1.86 -26.62 -5.83
CA THR A 223 1.04 -27.72 -6.37
C THR A 223 1.20 -28.95 -5.48
N SER A 224 0.51 -30.02 -5.78
CA SER A 224 0.69 -31.30 -5.06
C SER A 224 2.11 -31.88 -5.18
N THR A 225 2.88 -31.46 -6.16
CA THR A 225 4.19 -32.07 -6.50
C THR A 225 5.35 -31.08 -6.51
N SER A 226 5.09 -29.77 -6.42
CA SER A 226 6.14 -28.75 -6.51
C SER A 226 5.77 -27.47 -5.76
N GLU A 227 6.77 -26.81 -5.23
CA GLU A 227 6.71 -25.45 -4.73
C GLU A 227 7.86 -24.69 -5.33
N LYS A 228 7.58 -23.47 -5.82
CA LYS A 228 8.63 -22.61 -6.35
C LYS A 228 8.24 -21.13 -6.23
N THR A 229 9.20 -20.30 -5.94
CA THR A 229 9.09 -18.85 -6.07
C THR A 229 9.08 -18.49 -7.56
N ILE A 230 8.09 -17.71 -7.96
CA ILE A 230 7.88 -17.31 -9.37
C ILE A 230 8.09 -15.82 -9.62
N LYS A 231 8.09 -15.00 -8.56
CA LYS A 231 8.35 -13.57 -8.64
C LYS A 231 8.83 -13.03 -7.30
N VAL A 232 9.82 -12.15 -7.37
CA VAL A 232 10.26 -11.33 -6.24
C VAL A 232 10.43 -9.90 -6.74
N ALA A 233 9.90 -8.95 -5.99
CA ALA A 233 10.00 -7.54 -6.31
C ALA A 233 10.06 -6.70 -5.05
N TYR A 234 10.92 -5.67 -5.00
CA TYR A 234 10.93 -4.71 -3.91
C TYR A 234 10.72 -3.29 -4.41
N TYR A 235 10.23 -2.42 -3.54
CA TYR A 235 9.95 -1.02 -3.84
C TYR A 235 11.24 -0.29 -4.19
N LYS A 236 11.27 0.34 -5.36
CA LYS A 236 12.46 0.99 -5.93
C LYS A 236 13.02 2.08 -5.01
N ASP A 237 12.13 2.87 -4.39
CA ASP A 237 12.51 3.99 -3.56
C ASP A 237 12.48 3.66 -2.06
N ALA A 238 12.68 2.37 -1.70
CA ALA A 238 12.68 1.92 -0.30
C ALA A 238 13.72 2.65 0.55
N GLY A 239 14.87 3.00 -0.01
CA GLY A 239 15.91 3.80 0.67
C GLY A 239 15.47 5.22 1.05
N SER A 240 14.43 5.76 0.40
CA SER A 240 13.88 7.06 0.77
C SER A 240 12.98 7.02 2.02
N ILE A 241 12.54 5.83 2.46
CA ILE A 241 11.65 5.66 3.61
C ILE A 241 12.36 6.06 4.89
N GLU A 242 13.59 5.59 5.11
CA GLU A 242 14.38 5.95 6.30
C GLU A 242 14.72 7.43 6.35
N SER A 243 15.11 8.01 5.22
CA SER A 243 15.42 9.43 5.16
C SER A 243 14.18 10.28 5.45
N ASN A 244 13.00 9.85 5.01
CA ASN A 244 11.74 10.52 5.30
C ASN A 244 11.29 10.33 6.76
N ALA A 245 11.45 9.15 7.35
CA ALA A 245 11.16 8.91 8.77
C ALA A 245 12.10 9.73 9.69
N MET A 246 13.39 9.82 9.37
CA MET A 246 14.33 10.70 10.07
C MET A 246 14.02 12.19 9.87
N ILE A 247 13.56 12.58 8.68
CA ILE A 247 13.15 13.94 8.36
C ILE A 247 11.85 14.29 9.09
N LEU A 248 10.89 13.37 9.17
CA LEU A 248 9.65 13.55 9.93
C LEU A 248 9.93 13.64 11.44
N ALA A 249 10.77 12.76 11.99
CA ALA A 249 11.19 12.84 13.39
C ALA A 249 12.00 14.11 13.70
N LYS A 250 12.74 14.63 12.74
CA LYS A 250 13.47 15.91 12.85
C LYS A 250 12.55 17.11 12.65
N ASN A 251 11.49 17.00 11.85
CA ASN A 251 10.55 18.06 11.51
C ASN A 251 9.43 18.22 12.56
N GLU A 252 9.20 17.26 13.45
CA GLU A 252 8.42 17.49 14.67
C GLU A 252 9.10 18.52 15.59
N VAL A 253 10.38 18.82 15.37
CA VAL A 253 11.16 19.81 16.13
C VAL A 253 11.42 21.10 15.34
N SER A 254 11.22 21.15 14.02
CA SER A 254 11.47 22.35 13.21
C SER A 254 10.41 22.53 12.12
N GLY A 255 9.37 23.32 12.43
CA GLY A 255 8.37 23.77 11.47
C GLY A 255 8.92 24.72 10.39
N GLN A 256 9.87 24.24 9.57
CA GLN A 256 10.36 24.95 8.39
C GLN A 256 10.61 23.94 7.28
N GLY A 257 9.53 23.40 6.73
CA GLY A 257 9.56 22.55 5.54
C GLY A 257 9.20 23.32 4.28
N ASN A 258 9.63 22.79 3.15
CA ASN A 258 9.32 23.28 1.80
C ASN A 258 7.82 23.23 1.44
N LEU A 259 6.95 22.91 2.40
CA LEU A 259 5.51 22.78 2.25
C LEU A 259 4.78 23.45 3.42
N LYS A 260 3.74 24.22 3.12
CA LYS A 260 2.85 24.82 4.14
C LYS A 260 1.42 24.75 3.66
N VAL A 261 0.54 24.35 4.55
CA VAL A 261 -0.92 24.40 4.38
C VAL A 261 -1.46 25.38 5.42
N TYR A 262 -1.98 26.53 4.99
CA TYR A 262 -2.43 27.55 5.93
C TYR A 262 -3.62 28.37 5.39
N PRO A 263 -4.50 28.86 6.29
CA PRO A 263 -4.58 28.45 7.68
C PRO A 263 -4.92 26.96 7.79
N ASN A 264 -4.55 26.33 8.89
CA ASN A 264 -4.95 24.96 9.21
C ASN A 264 -5.13 24.86 10.73
N PRO A 265 -6.36 24.75 11.26
CA PRO A 265 -7.63 24.59 10.54
C PRO A 265 -8.04 25.78 9.66
N PHE A 266 -8.87 25.50 8.65
CA PHE A 266 -9.39 26.52 7.73
C PHE A 266 -10.94 26.49 7.67
N GLU A 267 -11.54 27.63 7.29
CA GLU A 267 -12.96 27.75 7.04
C GLU A 267 -13.28 27.75 5.55
N ASN A 268 -13.00 28.83 4.84
CA ASN A 268 -13.41 29.02 3.45
C ASN A 268 -12.25 28.86 2.46
N VAL A 269 -11.04 29.28 2.88
CA VAL A 269 -9.87 29.34 2.00
C VAL A 269 -8.69 28.70 2.70
N VAL A 270 -7.93 27.91 1.94
CA VAL A 270 -6.66 27.33 2.35
C VAL A 270 -5.61 27.55 1.28
N HIS A 271 -4.41 27.91 1.69
CA HIS A 271 -3.24 28.08 0.84
C HIS A 271 -2.34 26.86 0.93
N LEU A 272 -1.89 26.41 -0.23
CA LEU A 272 -0.91 25.34 -0.39
C LEU A 272 0.38 25.97 -0.92
N GLN A 273 1.35 26.20 -0.05
CA GLN A 273 2.64 26.74 -0.42
C GLN A 273 3.69 25.64 -0.46
N TYR A 274 4.45 25.57 -1.54
CA TYR A 274 5.48 24.53 -1.73
C TYR A 274 6.66 25.08 -2.52
N LYS A 275 7.84 24.50 -2.28
CA LYS A 275 9.08 24.85 -2.96
C LYS A 275 9.46 23.78 -3.97
N VAL A 276 9.73 24.19 -5.19
CA VAL A 276 10.34 23.38 -6.24
C VAL A 276 11.85 23.67 -6.23
N GLU A 277 12.67 22.68 -5.91
CA GLU A 277 14.13 22.86 -5.75
C GLU A 277 14.86 22.89 -7.09
N GLU A 278 14.37 22.14 -8.07
CA GLU A 278 14.80 22.12 -9.46
C GLU A 278 13.59 21.99 -10.36
N GLU A 279 13.66 22.43 -11.60
CA GLU A 279 12.52 22.32 -12.53
C GLU A 279 11.98 20.88 -12.54
N ALA A 280 10.72 20.73 -12.22
CA ALA A 280 10.10 19.42 -12.04
C ALA A 280 8.62 19.41 -12.44
N LYS A 281 8.12 18.22 -12.79
CA LYS A 281 6.68 17.98 -12.91
C LYS A 281 6.04 17.96 -11.53
N VAL A 282 4.97 18.74 -11.37
CA VAL A 282 4.22 18.89 -10.13
C VAL A 282 2.81 18.35 -10.33
N ASN A 283 2.36 17.54 -9.39
CA ASN A 283 0.99 17.06 -9.29
C ASN A 283 0.50 17.26 -7.85
N ILE A 284 -0.64 17.92 -7.68
CA ILE A 284 -1.23 18.19 -6.36
C ILE A 284 -2.69 17.77 -6.38
N ALA A 285 -3.09 16.93 -5.44
CA ALA A 285 -4.46 16.47 -5.31
C ALA A 285 -4.92 16.45 -3.85
N ILE A 286 -6.21 16.69 -3.64
CA ILE A 286 -6.88 16.70 -2.35
C ILE A 286 -7.77 15.46 -2.24
N PHE A 287 -7.72 14.82 -1.06
CA PHE A 287 -8.48 13.62 -0.73
C PHE A 287 -9.22 13.82 0.59
N ASP A 288 -10.39 13.21 0.76
CA ASP A 288 -11.08 13.12 2.04
C ASP A 288 -10.49 12.01 2.93
N GLU A 289 -11.06 11.82 4.12
CA GLU A 289 -10.63 10.78 5.07
C GLU A 289 -10.76 9.36 4.52
N SER A 290 -11.68 9.13 3.59
CA SER A 290 -11.88 7.83 2.97
C SER A 290 -10.85 7.52 1.88
N GLY A 291 -10.04 8.53 1.50
CA GLY A 291 -9.10 8.45 0.40
C GLY A 291 -9.72 8.76 -0.96
N LYS A 292 -11.00 9.19 -0.99
CA LYS A 292 -11.65 9.65 -2.21
C LYS A 292 -11.03 10.99 -2.65
N LYS A 293 -10.61 11.06 -3.90
CA LYS A 293 -10.09 12.29 -4.47
C LYS A 293 -11.21 13.33 -4.62
N ILE A 294 -11.04 14.46 -3.96
CA ILE A 294 -11.96 15.60 -4.03
C ILE A 294 -11.61 16.49 -5.20
N LYS A 295 -10.29 16.79 -5.39
CA LYS A 295 -9.84 17.68 -6.44
C LYS A 295 -8.40 17.38 -6.86
N THR A 296 -8.13 17.53 -8.16
CA THR A 296 -6.76 17.71 -8.66
C THR A 296 -6.51 19.22 -8.76
N VAL A 297 -5.56 19.72 -8.00
CA VAL A 297 -5.22 21.14 -7.88
C VAL A 297 -4.20 21.56 -8.92
N VAL A 298 -3.16 20.73 -9.11
CA VAL A 298 -2.15 20.85 -10.16
C VAL A 298 -2.04 19.50 -10.84
N ASN A 299 -2.12 19.47 -12.16
CA ASN A 299 -2.09 18.23 -12.93
C ASN A 299 -0.85 18.18 -13.81
N ASN A 300 0.16 17.45 -13.38
CA ASN A 300 1.38 17.11 -14.14
C ASN A 300 2.03 18.32 -14.85
N LEU A 301 2.03 19.48 -14.18
CA LEU A 301 2.54 20.75 -14.72
C LEU A 301 4.03 20.86 -14.44
N THR A 302 4.84 21.10 -15.47
CA THR A 302 6.25 21.45 -15.27
C THR A 302 6.35 22.84 -14.66
N GLN A 303 7.00 22.93 -13.51
CA GLN A 303 7.18 24.19 -12.78
C GLN A 303 8.67 24.48 -12.55
N PRO A 304 9.08 25.75 -12.69
CA PRO A 304 10.45 26.14 -12.46
C PRO A 304 10.80 26.10 -10.96
N THR A 305 12.10 26.12 -10.69
CA THR A 305 12.64 26.30 -9.34
C THR A 305 12.05 27.55 -8.69
N GLY A 306 11.61 27.41 -7.44
CA GLY A 306 11.07 28.55 -6.67
C GLY A 306 10.00 28.15 -5.68
N LEU A 307 9.44 29.18 -5.04
CA LEU A 307 8.30 29.05 -4.13
C LEU A 307 7.01 29.24 -4.92
N HIS A 308 6.09 28.31 -4.79
CA HIS A 308 4.79 28.32 -5.43
C HIS A 308 3.68 28.35 -4.39
N ASP A 309 2.58 29.02 -4.71
CA ASP A 309 1.39 29.11 -3.86
C ASP A 309 0.14 28.85 -4.69
N VAL A 310 -0.74 28.01 -4.14
CA VAL A 310 -2.05 27.72 -4.74
C VAL A 310 -3.13 27.89 -3.70
N THR A 311 -4.14 28.68 -4.04
CA THR A 311 -5.29 28.97 -3.18
C THR A 311 -6.47 28.06 -3.53
N ILE A 312 -7.04 27.42 -2.53
CA ILE A 312 -8.23 26.56 -2.63
C ILE A 312 -9.40 27.24 -1.92
N ASN A 313 -10.51 27.37 -2.62
CA ASN A 313 -11.78 27.78 -2.03
C ASN A 313 -12.58 26.52 -1.64
N ALA A 314 -12.54 26.19 -0.35
CA ALA A 314 -13.12 24.95 0.17
C ALA A 314 -14.62 24.82 -0.12
N LYS A 315 -15.36 25.93 0.00
CA LYS A 315 -16.80 25.96 -0.26
C LYS A 315 -17.12 25.70 -1.73
N ALA A 316 -16.35 26.28 -2.63
CA ALA A 316 -16.53 26.08 -4.07
C ALA A 316 -16.22 24.64 -4.48
N GLU A 317 -15.34 23.94 -3.73
CA GLU A 317 -14.98 22.53 -3.95
C GLU A 317 -15.88 21.54 -3.20
N GLY A 318 -16.93 22.02 -2.52
CA GLY A 318 -17.86 21.18 -1.77
C GLY A 318 -17.23 20.52 -0.54
N MET A 319 -16.14 21.07 -0.01
CA MET A 319 -15.50 20.59 1.19
C MET A 319 -16.36 20.98 2.41
N VAL A 320 -16.77 20.00 3.19
CA VAL A 320 -17.53 20.17 4.44
C VAL A 320 -16.58 20.05 5.64
N GLN A 321 -17.11 20.27 6.85
CA GLN A 321 -16.35 20.05 8.07
C GLN A 321 -15.76 18.64 8.08
N GLY A 322 -14.45 18.53 8.31
CA GLY A 322 -13.75 17.24 8.33
C GLY A 322 -12.26 17.35 8.10
N THR A 323 -11.63 16.19 8.07
CA THR A 323 -10.20 16.05 7.77
C THR A 323 -10.01 15.74 6.28
N TYR A 324 -9.06 16.42 5.68
CA TYR A 324 -8.63 16.22 4.30
C TYR A 324 -7.11 16.01 4.25
N PHE A 325 -6.65 15.40 3.17
CA PHE A 325 -5.23 15.20 2.89
C PHE A 325 -4.91 15.82 1.55
N VAL A 326 -3.88 16.66 1.51
CA VAL A 326 -3.33 17.16 0.27
C VAL A 326 -2.03 16.42 -0.02
N ARG A 327 -1.94 15.86 -1.20
CA ARG A 327 -0.76 15.15 -1.70
C ARG A 327 -0.07 16.01 -2.76
N PHE A 328 1.23 16.17 -2.59
CA PHE A 328 2.14 16.85 -3.51
C PHE A 328 3.11 15.82 -4.10
N ALA A 329 3.12 15.67 -5.39
CA ALA A 329 4.18 14.96 -6.11
C ALA A 329 5.00 16.02 -6.88
N ILE A 330 6.26 16.19 -6.51
CA ILE A 330 7.19 17.16 -7.09
C ILE A 330 8.42 16.39 -7.60
N GLY A 331 8.53 16.21 -8.90
CA GLY A 331 9.50 15.31 -9.50
C GLY A 331 9.29 13.88 -8.97
N ASN A 332 10.32 13.33 -8.32
CA ASN A 332 10.28 11.99 -7.73
C ASN A 332 9.92 12.02 -6.22
N LYS A 333 9.64 13.19 -5.66
CA LYS A 333 9.34 13.37 -4.24
C LYS A 333 7.82 13.41 -4.03
N LEU A 334 7.33 12.68 -3.02
CA LEU A 334 5.92 12.64 -2.64
C LEU A 334 5.77 13.14 -1.22
N TYR A 335 4.82 14.07 -1.02
CA TYR A 335 4.51 14.64 0.29
C TYR A 335 3.02 14.58 0.54
N THR A 336 2.61 14.43 1.79
CA THR A 336 1.20 14.46 2.18
C THR A 336 1.05 15.31 3.44
N GLU A 337 0.19 16.31 3.35
CA GLU A 337 -0.15 17.20 4.46
C GLU A 337 -1.61 17.02 4.86
N LYS A 338 -1.84 17.01 6.18
CA LYS A 338 -3.19 16.99 6.75
C LYS A 338 -3.72 18.42 6.80
N MET A 339 -4.97 18.60 6.40
CA MET A 339 -5.70 19.87 6.56
C MET A 339 -7.09 19.61 7.17
N VAL A 340 -7.55 20.53 7.99
CA VAL A 340 -8.80 20.37 8.74
C VAL A 340 -9.74 21.53 8.37
N SER A 341 -10.91 21.19 7.81
CA SER A 341 -12.01 22.12 7.58
C SER A 341 -12.88 22.19 8.81
N ILE A 342 -13.21 23.41 9.25
CA ILE A 342 -14.09 23.70 10.39
C ILE A 342 -15.39 24.40 9.96
N GLN A 343 -15.73 24.31 8.68
CA GLN A 343 -16.97 24.84 8.10
C GLN A 343 -18.16 23.99 8.50
#